data_e260603c821badf8b3b627cd47343585
#
_entry.id   e260603c821badf8b3b627cd47343585
#
_cell.length_a   1.000
_cell.length_b   1.000
_cell.length_c   1.000
_cell.angle_alpha   90.00
_cell.angle_beta   90.00
_cell.angle_gamma   90.00
#
_symmetry.space_group_name_H-M   'P 1'
#
loop_
_entity.id
_entity.type
_entity.pdbx_description
1 polymer ?
#
loop_
_entity_poly.entity_id
_entity_poly.type
_entity_poly.pdbx_seq_one_letter_code
_entity_poly.pdbx_strand_id
1 'polypeptide(L)'
;MAYVVGGVGGALGGFGMRTRAGAPPCDVYAGGVNTRTATADAGLEPVDGSEALAALTAAATELEAQQQPAWPDTAALAEVIETLASYPPLVFAGECDILTDRMAKAAVGEAFVLQGGDCAETFASATADNIRDRIKTILQMAAVLTYGASVPVIKIGRMAGQYAKPRSSTVETREGVTLPAFRGDMVNDFAFHETARIPDPQRLVRAYHASSATLNLVRAFTTGGFADLRHVHDWNRGFVANSANQRYEKIAKDIDKAMRFMWACGADFDAMRTVEFYAAHEALLLDYERPLTRIDSRSGRLYDTSGHFVWVGERTRQLDGAHVDFVSRISNPIGVKLGPKADIDEVLRLIDKVDPNRTPGRLTFITRMGAGTIRDALPALVDKVTASGATVTWICDPMHGNTFESPSGYKTRDFEDIVEEVRGFFEVHQSLGTIPGGIHVELTGNDVTECLGGAEKIIDSDLEKRYESVCDPRLNHQQSLELAFLVAEMLGQA
;
A
#
# COMPACT_ATOMS: atom_id res chain seq x y z
N MET A 1 -55.86 -2.79 -11.03
CA MET A 1 -56.70 -1.61 -10.82
C MET A 1 -56.05 -0.45 -11.51
N ALA A 2 -56.64 0.00 -12.60
CA ALA A 2 -56.23 1.13 -13.42
C ALA A 2 -56.94 2.40 -12.96
N TYR A 3 -56.30 3.55 -13.02
CA TYR A 3 -56.88 4.90 -13.18
C TYR A 3 -55.87 5.76 -13.93
N VAL A 4 -56.01 6.07 -15.17
CA VAL A 4 -56.80 7.01 -15.96
C VAL A 4 -56.45 8.49 -15.67
N VAL A 5 -55.89 9.02 -16.70
CA VAL A 5 -55.61 10.35 -17.24
C VAL A 5 -56.59 11.47 -16.84
N GLY A 6 -56.08 12.68 -16.66
CA GLY A 6 -56.81 13.92 -16.72
C GLY A 6 -55.91 15.09 -17.08
N GLY A 7 -55.94 15.52 -18.35
CA GLY A 7 -55.32 16.74 -18.80
C GLY A 7 -56.25 17.94 -18.66
N VAL A 8 -55.68 19.13 -18.39
CA VAL A 8 -56.36 20.43 -18.70
C VAL A 8 -55.28 21.37 -19.27
N GLY A 9 -55.55 21.83 -20.45
CA GLY A 9 -54.78 22.90 -21.10
C GLY A 9 -55.32 24.29 -20.74
N GLY A 10 -54.51 25.30 -20.94
CA GLY A 10 -54.88 26.71 -20.72
C GLY A 10 -53.82 27.67 -21.23
N ALA A 11 -54.08 28.30 -22.21
CA ALA A 11 -53.67 29.29 -23.21
C ALA A 11 -52.75 30.45 -22.75
N LEU A 12 -51.79 30.77 -23.59
CA LEU A 12 -51.40 32.02 -24.30
C LEU A 12 -51.50 33.37 -23.52
N GLY A 13 -50.34 34.01 -23.37
CA GLY A 13 -50.20 35.43 -23.15
C GLY A 13 -48.80 35.91 -23.57
N GLY A 14 -48.71 36.41 -24.80
CA GLY A 14 -47.51 37.05 -25.34
C GLY A 14 -47.29 38.44 -24.78
N PHE A 15 -46.06 38.80 -24.51
CA PHE A 15 -45.63 40.22 -24.40
C PHE A 15 -44.33 40.44 -25.14
N GLY A 16 -44.33 41.55 -25.84
CA GLY A 16 -43.46 41.93 -26.92
C GLY A 16 -42.00 42.22 -26.61
N MET A 17 -41.23 42.02 -27.64
CA MET A 17 -39.85 42.46 -27.84
C MET A 17 -39.67 43.96 -27.63
N ARG A 18 -38.63 44.32 -26.87
CA ARG A 18 -37.84 45.55 -27.12
C ARG A 18 -36.37 45.18 -27.19
N THR A 19 -35.82 45.29 -28.36
CA THR A 19 -34.40 45.25 -28.69
C THR A 19 -33.70 46.49 -28.11
N ARG A 20 -32.61 46.30 -27.37
CA ARG A 20 -31.56 47.28 -27.20
C ARG A 20 -30.25 46.67 -27.69
N ALA A 21 -29.69 47.36 -28.68
CA ALA A 21 -28.42 47.07 -29.29
C ALA A 21 -27.25 47.45 -28.38
N GLY A 22 -26.13 46.68 -28.43
CA GLY A 22 -24.79 47.16 -28.22
C GLY A 22 -24.16 46.82 -26.84
N ALA A 23 -23.64 45.63 -26.71
CA ALA A 23 -22.46 45.33 -25.90
C ALA A 23 -21.52 44.41 -26.68
N PRO A 24 -20.19 44.63 -26.61
CA PRO A 24 -19.23 43.79 -27.33
C PRO A 24 -19.19 42.35 -26.75
N PRO A 25 -18.80 41.32 -27.55
CA PRO A 25 -18.74 39.98 -27.08
C PRO A 25 -17.60 39.84 -26.03
N CYS A 26 -17.94 39.39 -24.83
CA CYS A 26 -17.01 38.83 -23.94
C CYS A 26 -16.45 37.54 -24.53
N ASP A 27 -15.19 37.54 -24.88
CA ASP A 27 -14.44 36.32 -25.15
C ASP A 27 -14.51 35.42 -23.93
N VAL A 28 -15.36 34.42 -23.97
CA VAL A 28 -15.37 33.31 -23.05
C VAL A 28 -14.10 32.54 -23.37
N TYR A 29 -13.12 32.66 -22.49
CA TYR A 29 -12.01 31.73 -22.41
C TYR A 29 -12.58 30.32 -22.23
N ALA A 30 -12.74 29.62 -23.35
CA ALA A 30 -12.81 28.19 -23.38
C ALA A 30 -11.44 27.68 -22.96
N GLY A 31 -11.22 27.57 -21.66
CA GLY A 31 -10.14 26.81 -21.06
C GLY A 31 -10.37 25.35 -21.44
N GLY A 32 -9.91 24.96 -22.64
CA GLY A 32 -9.80 23.57 -23.00
C GLY A 32 -9.00 22.87 -21.91
N VAL A 33 -9.61 21.86 -21.30
CA VAL A 33 -8.90 20.85 -20.51
C VAL A 33 -7.81 20.31 -21.43
N ASN A 34 -6.62 20.80 -21.25
CA ASN A 34 -5.42 20.29 -21.91
C ASN A 34 -5.19 18.92 -21.29
N THR A 35 -5.86 17.90 -21.83
CA THR A 35 -5.42 16.52 -21.71
C THR A 35 -4.09 16.45 -22.46
N ARG A 36 -3.03 16.97 -21.85
CA ARG A 36 -1.70 16.51 -22.16
C ARG A 36 -1.68 15.06 -21.73
N THR A 37 -2.00 14.18 -22.67
CA THR A 37 -1.46 12.83 -22.69
C THR A 37 0.03 13.02 -22.41
N ALA A 38 0.46 12.60 -21.23
CA ALA A 38 1.86 12.49 -20.90
C ALA A 38 2.45 11.51 -21.90
N THR A 39 3.07 12.04 -22.95
CA THR A 39 3.96 11.31 -23.81
C THR A 39 5.27 11.16 -23.06
N ALA A 40 5.27 10.29 -22.07
CA ALA A 40 6.49 9.71 -21.51
C ALA A 40 6.84 8.44 -22.30
N ASP A 41 6.84 8.55 -23.62
CA ASP A 41 7.36 7.53 -24.53
C ASP A 41 8.72 8.01 -25.05
N ALA A 42 9.64 8.31 -24.15
CA ALA A 42 11.01 8.62 -24.48
C ALA A 42 11.86 7.36 -24.36
N GLY A 43 11.92 6.56 -25.44
CA GLY A 43 13.12 5.80 -25.75
C GLY A 43 13.20 4.36 -25.27
N LEU A 44 12.10 3.71 -24.90
CA LEU A 44 12.11 2.26 -24.75
C LEU A 44 11.62 1.64 -26.06
N GLU A 45 12.49 0.89 -26.76
CA GLU A 45 12.07 0.01 -27.84
C GLU A 45 10.92 -0.88 -27.34
N PRO A 46 9.83 -1.09 -28.12
CA PRO A 46 8.76 -1.98 -27.72
C PRO A 46 9.34 -3.40 -27.58
N VAL A 47 9.50 -3.86 -26.34
CA VAL A 47 9.83 -5.26 -26.05
C VAL A 47 8.64 -6.09 -26.51
N ASP A 48 8.86 -7.15 -27.29
CA ASP A 48 7.79 -8.09 -27.59
C ASP A 48 7.34 -8.75 -26.28
N GLY A 49 6.18 -8.32 -25.76
CA GLY A 49 5.64 -8.79 -24.51
C GLY A 49 5.43 -10.31 -24.47
N SER A 50 5.27 -10.95 -25.64
CA SER A 50 5.13 -12.40 -25.74
C SER A 50 6.44 -13.13 -25.42
N GLU A 51 7.57 -12.58 -25.89
CA GLU A 51 8.90 -13.09 -25.56
C GLU A 51 9.23 -12.90 -24.07
N ALA A 52 8.91 -11.72 -23.53
CA ALA A 52 9.09 -11.43 -22.11
C ALA A 52 8.25 -12.35 -21.20
N LEU A 53 7.01 -12.66 -21.59
CA LEU A 53 6.13 -13.57 -20.87
C LEU A 53 6.63 -15.03 -20.96
N ALA A 54 7.12 -15.45 -22.14
CA ALA A 54 7.73 -16.77 -22.33
C ALA A 54 9.01 -16.90 -21.48
N ALA A 55 9.84 -15.87 -21.42
CA ALA A 55 11.04 -15.86 -20.58
C ALA A 55 10.70 -15.90 -19.08
N LEU A 56 9.63 -15.21 -18.66
CA LEU A 56 9.13 -15.30 -17.28
C LEU A 56 8.68 -16.72 -16.92
N THR A 57 8.03 -17.41 -17.84
CA THR A 57 7.57 -18.79 -17.66
C THR A 57 8.76 -19.78 -17.61
N ALA A 58 9.76 -19.61 -18.48
CA ALA A 58 10.98 -20.43 -18.47
C ALA A 58 11.78 -20.29 -17.16
N ALA A 59 11.98 -19.06 -16.69
CA ALA A 59 12.67 -18.78 -15.44
C ALA A 59 11.99 -19.41 -14.20
N ALA A 60 10.72 -19.76 -14.31
CA ALA A 60 9.97 -20.43 -13.23
C ALA A 60 10.57 -21.78 -12.82
N THR A 61 11.16 -22.49 -13.76
CA THR A 61 11.73 -23.85 -13.55
C THR A 61 13.24 -23.84 -13.34
N GLU A 62 13.92 -22.74 -13.67
CA GLU A 62 15.39 -22.68 -13.68
C GLU A 62 15.97 -22.01 -12.43
N LEU A 63 15.23 -21.08 -11.80
CA LEU A 63 15.72 -20.30 -10.69
C LEU A 63 15.15 -20.76 -9.34
N GLU A 64 15.99 -20.77 -8.32
CA GLU A 64 15.59 -21.13 -6.97
C GLU A 64 14.64 -20.05 -6.40
N ALA A 65 13.45 -20.48 -5.97
CA ALA A 65 12.46 -19.66 -5.31
C ALA A 65 12.43 -19.98 -3.80
N GLN A 66 13.00 -19.07 -3.00
CA GLN A 66 12.96 -19.21 -1.55
C GLN A 66 11.56 -19.04 -0.98
N GLN A 67 11.28 -19.60 0.21
CA GLN A 67 10.02 -19.42 0.92
C GLN A 67 8.78 -19.96 0.20
N GLN A 68 8.91 -20.82 -0.82
CA GLN A 68 7.77 -21.46 -1.45
C GLN A 68 7.23 -22.61 -0.59
N PRO A 69 5.91 -22.87 -0.59
CA PRO A 69 5.34 -24.06 0.03
C PRO A 69 5.66 -25.31 -0.80
N ALA A 70 5.82 -26.45 -0.12
CA ALA A 70 5.83 -27.74 -0.79
C ALA A 70 4.38 -28.17 -1.04
N TRP A 71 3.86 -27.94 -2.23
CA TRP A 71 2.50 -28.34 -2.60
C TRP A 71 2.42 -29.86 -2.70
N PRO A 72 1.53 -30.53 -1.94
CA PRO A 72 1.43 -32.00 -1.96
C PRO A 72 0.78 -32.53 -3.25
N ASP A 73 -0.08 -31.73 -3.89
CA ASP A 73 -0.77 -32.04 -5.14
C ASP A 73 -0.35 -31.07 -6.25
N THR A 74 0.61 -31.48 -7.04
CA THR A 74 1.13 -30.67 -8.16
C THR A 74 0.17 -30.62 -9.36
N ALA A 75 -0.72 -31.62 -9.51
CA ALA A 75 -1.75 -31.61 -10.55
C ALA A 75 -2.83 -30.56 -10.22
N ALA A 76 -3.31 -30.53 -8.97
CA ALA A 76 -4.21 -29.49 -8.50
C ALA A 76 -3.59 -28.10 -8.58
N LEU A 77 -2.28 -27.95 -8.31
CA LEU A 77 -1.58 -26.69 -8.49
C LEU A 77 -1.59 -26.23 -9.96
N ALA A 78 -1.33 -27.13 -10.90
CA ALA A 78 -1.35 -26.80 -12.33
C ALA A 78 -2.74 -26.30 -12.78
N GLU A 79 -3.82 -26.96 -12.36
CA GLU A 79 -5.20 -26.54 -12.62
C GLU A 79 -5.51 -25.16 -12.02
N VAL A 80 -5.01 -24.87 -10.82
CA VAL A 80 -5.15 -23.58 -10.15
C VAL A 80 -4.40 -22.49 -10.91
N ILE A 81 -3.18 -22.73 -11.38
CA ILE A 81 -2.38 -21.80 -12.18
C ILE A 81 -3.12 -21.45 -13.48
N GLU A 82 -3.66 -22.44 -14.21
CA GLU A 82 -4.46 -22.20 -15.42
C GLU A 82 -5.73 -21.38 -15.12
N THR A 83 -6.39 -21.68 -14.00
CA THR A 83 -7.56 -20.93 -13.53
C THR A 83 -7.23 -19.46 -13.27
N LEU A 84 -6.18 -19.17 -12.50
CA LEU A 84 -5.73 -17.80 -12.22
C LEU A 84 -5.30 -17.06 -13.50
N ALA A 85 -4.64 -17.76 -14.43
CA ALA A 85 -4.25 -17.18 -15.72
C ALA A 85 -5.47 -16.77 -16.57
N SER A 86 -6.61 -17.43 -16.40
CA SER A 86 -7.87 -17.12 -17.09
C SER A 86 -8.66 -15.96 -16.45
N TYR A 87 -8.38 -15.59 -15.20
CA TYR A 87 -9.14 -14.60 -14.46
C TYR A 87 -8.82 -13.17 -14.90
N PRO A 88 -9.75 -12.21 -14.71
CA PRO A 88 -9.50 -10.79 -14.96
C PRO A 88 -8.35 -10.25 -14.12
N PRO A 89 -7.65 -9.21 -14.58
CA PRO A 89 -6.65 -8.52 -13.77
C PRO A 89 -7.33 -7.85 -12.54
N LEU A 90 -6.64 -7.88 -11.40
CA LEU A 90 -7.11 -7.19 -10.19
C LEU A 90 -6.85 -5.69 -10.25
N VAL A 91 -5.73 -5.30 -10.89
CA VAL A 91 -5.36 -3.91 -11.16
C VAL A 91 -4.93 -3.74 -12.62
N PHE A 92 -4.87 -2.50 -13.11
CA PHE A 92 -4.52 -2.21 -14.49
C PHE A 92 -3.16 -1.51 -14.61
N ALA A 93 -2.47 -1.75 -15.72
CA ALA A 93 -1.18 -1.14 -16.04
C ALA A 93 -1.18 0.39 -15.87
N GLY A 94 -2.22 1.07 -16.32
CA GLY A 94 -2.33 2.53 -16.17
C GLY A 94 -2.40 3.02 -14.74
N GLU A 95 -2.97 2.23 -13.81
CA GLU A 95 -2.95 2.55 -12.37
C GLU A 95 -1.52 2.40 -11.81
N CYS A 96 -0.76 1.39 -12.28
CA CYS A 96 0.64 1.18 -11.91
C CYS A 96 1.53 2.31 -12.45
N ASP A 97 1.32 2.75 -13.69
CA ASP A 97 2.05 3.88 -14.29
C ASP A 97 1.81 5.18 -13.50
N ILE A 98 0.56 5.48 -13.14
CA ILE A 98 0.24 6.63 -12.30
C ILE A 98 0.94 6.54 -10.95
N LEU A 99 0.95 5.36 -10.33
CA LEU A 99 1.67 5.17 -9.06
C LEU A 99 3.18 5.39 -9.23
N THR A 100 3.78 4.91 -10.32
CA THR A 100 5.19 5.15 -10.62
C THR A 100 5.51 6.65 -10.68
N ASP A 101 4.67 7.44 -11.34
CA ASP A 101 4.81 8.90 -11.40
C ASP A 101 4.67 9.54 -10.00
N ARG A 102 3.77 9.02 -9.15
CA ARG A 102 3.65 9.50 -7.76
C ARG A 102 4.89 9.14 -6.93
N MET A 103 5.41 7.92 -7.07
CA MET A 103 6.61 7.48 -6.37
C MET A 103 7.85 8.29 -6.79
N ALA A 104 7.95 8.68 -8.07
CA ALA A 104 9.00 9.58 -8.53
C ALA A 104 8.99 10.94 -7.80
N LYS A 105 7.80 11.47 -7.50
CA LYS A 105 7.65 12.70 -6.68
C LYS A 105 8.08 12.48 -5.24
N ALA A 106 7.77 11.33 -4.67
CA ALA A 106 8.23 11.00 -3.32
C ALA A 106 9.76 10.89 -3.22
N ALA A 107 10.42 10.38 -4.26
CA ALA A 107 11.88 10.28 -4.30
C ALA A 107 12.60 11.64 -4.25
N VAL A 108 11.92 12.72 -4.67
CA VAL A 108 12.47 14.09 -4.67
C VAL A 108 11.81 15.03 -3.63
N GLY A 109 10.99 14.47 -2.71
CA GLY A 109 10.37 15.23 -1.62
C GLY A 109 9.11 16.03 -2.01
N GLU A 110 8.60 15.87 -3.23
CA GLU A 110 7.34 16.51 -3.68
C GLU A 110 6.08 15.73 -3.24
N ALA A 111 6.23 14.58 -2.63
CA ALA A 111 5.17 13.78 -2.03
C ALA A 111 5.74 12.92 -0.90
N PHE A 112 4.86 12.35 -0.07
CA PHE A 112 5.24 11.42 1.00
C PHE A 112 4.44 10.13 0.89
N VAL A 113 5.08 8.96 1.09
CA VAL A 113 4.41 7.65 1.00
C VAL A 113 3.94 7.21 2.38
N LEU A 114 2.65 6.94 2.49
CA LEU A 114 2.06 6.20 3.60
C LEU A 114 1.65 4.82 3.10
N GLN A 115 2.44 3.82 3.41
CA GLN A 115 2.11 2.42 3.16
C GLN A 115 1.70 1.75 4.47
N GLY A 116 0.44 1.31 4.58
CA GLY A 116 -0.08 0.76 5.82
C GLY A 116 -1.15 -0.32 5.62
N GLY A 117 -1.32 -1.19 6.61
CA GLY A 117 -2.37 -2.21 6.63
C GLY A 117 -1.94 -3.49 7.33
N ASP A 118 -2.58 -4.60 7.03
CA ASP A 118 -2.41 -5.82 7.79
C ASP A 118 -1.00 -6.42 7.69
N CYS A 119 -0.58 -7.09 8.74
CA CYS A 119 0.62 -7.92 8.75
C CYS A 119 0.46 -9.10 7.79
N ALA A 120 -0.60 -9.87 7.97
CA ALA A 120 -1.07 -10.90 7.06
C ALA A 120 -2.60 -10.89 7.09
N GLU A 121 -3.21 -10.70 5.93
CA GLU A 121 -4.66 -10.78 5.79
C GLU A 121 -5.14 -12.22 6.01
N THR A 122 -6.35 -12.38 6.56
CA THR A 122 -7.04 -13.66 6.63
C THR A 122 -8.33 -13.59 5.80
N PHE A 123 -8.79 -14.73 5.30
CA PHE A 123 -10.09 -14.78 4.61
C PHE A 123 -11.25 -14.38 5.53
N ALA A 124 -11.12 -14.65 6.82
CA ALA A 124 -12.11 -14.27 7.83
C ALA A 124 -12.13 -12.75 8.07
N SER A 125 -11.00 -12.05 7.90
CA SER A 125 -10.91 -10.61 8.10
C SER A 125 -11.32 -9.78 6.87
N ALA A 126 -11.58 -10.42 5.71
CA ALA A 126 -12.03 -9.75 4.49
C ALA A 126 -13.52 -9.37 4.57
N THR A 127 -13.90 -8.63 5.61
CA THR A 127 -15.26 -8.12 5.86
C THR A 127 -15.37 -6.64 5.52
N ALA A 128 -16.60 -6.19 5.21
CA ALA A 128 -16.83 -4.79 4.86
C ALA A 128 -16.41 -3.83 5.98
N ASP A 129 -16.63 -4.18 7.24
CA ASP A 129 -16.27 -3.36 8.39
C ASP A 129 -14.75 -3.26 8.56
N ASN A 130 -14.03 -4.38 8.53
CA ASN A 130 -12.56 -4.37 8.65
C ASN A 130 -11.88 -3.60 7.51
N ILE A 131 -12.36 -3.78 6.28
CA ILE A 131 -11.83 -3.06 5.10
C ILE A 131 -12.10 -1.57 5.26
N ARG A 132 -13.34 -1.18 5.60
CA ARG A 132 -13.72 0.22 5.84
C ARG A 132 -12.85 0.87 6.92
N ASP A 133 -12.72 0.24 8.07
CA ASP A 133 -12.06 0.83 9.23
C ASP A 133 -10.54 0.94 9.02
N ARG A 134 -9.95 0.01 8.27
CA ARG A 134 -8.55 0.11 7.81
C ARG A 134 -8.35 1.26 6.83
N ILE A 135 -9.24 1.43 5.85
CA ILE A 135 -9.21 2.57 4.92
C ILE A 135 -9.37 3.88 5.69
N LYS A 136 -10.32 3.97 6.62
CA LYS A 136 -10.51 5.16 7.46
C LYS A 136 -9.24 5.54 8.21
N THR A 137 -8.58 4.57 8.85
CA THR A 137 -7.33 4.80 9.58
C THR A 137 -6.25 5.36 8.66
N ILE A 138 -6.05 4.77 7.47
CA ILE A 138 -5.07 5.25 6.49
C ILE A 138 -5.43 6.65 5.99
N LEU A 139 -6.70 6.94 5.73
CA LEU A 139 -7.14 8.27 5.29
C LEU A 139 -6.94 9.33 6.39
N GLN A 140 -7.20 9.00 7.65
CA GLN A 140 -6.96 9.91 8.77
C GLN A 140 -5.47 10.19 8.96
N MET A 141 -4.62 9.14 8.92
CA MET A 141 -3.17 9.32 8.94
C MET A 141 -2.69 10.19 7.78
N ALA A 142 -3.18 9.95 6.56
CA ALA A 142 -2.84 10.73 5.38
C ALA A 142 -3.26 12.21 5.51
N ALA A 143 -4.44 12.49 6.09
CA ALA A 143 -4.89 13.85 6.36
C ALA A 143 -3.97 14.57 7.35
N VAL A 144 -3.56 13.89 8.44
CA VAL A 144 -2.61 14.42 9.43
C VAL A 144 -1.25 14.72 8.79
N LEU A 145 -0.72 13.77 8.02
CA LEU A 145 0.57 13.93 7.34
C LEU A 145 0.53 15.04 6.28
N THR A 146 -0.53 15.10 5.47
CA THR A 146 -0.70 16.19 4.47
C THR A 146 -0.78 17.54 5.14
N TYR A 147 -1.51 17.66 6.25
CA TYR A 147 -1.65 18.90 7.01
C TYR A 147 -0.30 19.35 7.61
N GLY A 148 0.47 18.40 8.18
CA GLY A 148 1.76 18.70 8.81
C GLY A 148 2.88 18.98 7.83
N ALA A 149 2.98 18.18 6.76
CA ALA A 149 4.08 18.26 5.78
C ALA A 149 3.80 19.25 4.64
N SER A 150 2.54 19.65 4.41
CA SER A 150 2.12 20.47 3.28
C SER A 150 2.48 19.87 1.90
N VAL A 151 2.64 18.55 1.81
CA VAL A 151 2.85 17.79 0.58
C VAL A 151 1.78 16.72 0.38
N PRO A 152 1.48 16.30 -0.87
CA PRO A 152 0.58 15.20 -1.12
C PRO A 152 1.06 13.89 -0.47
N VAL A 153 0.12 13.11 0.09
CA VAL A 153 0.41 11.78 0.63
C VAL A 153 -0.10 10.71 -0.31
N ILE A 154 0.80 9.82 -0.74
CA ILE A 154 0.51 8.64 -1.55
C ILE A 154 0.05 7.53 -0.60
N LYS A 155 -1.20 7.09 -0.75
CA LYS A 155 -1.80 6.08 0.12
C LYS A 155 -1.70 4.71 -0.52
N ILE A 156 -0.91 3.82 0.10
CA ILE A 156 -0.71 2.44 -0.35
C ILE A 156 -1.18 1.50 0.77
N GLY A 157 -2.25 0.77 0.50
CA GLY A 157 -2.78 -0.22 1.44
C GLY A 157 -2.06 -1.56 1.33
N ARG A 158 -1.55 -2.09 2.43
CA ARG A 158 -1.15 -3.50 2.56
C ARG A 158 -2.43 -4.33 2.69
N MET A 159 -3.09 -4.56 1.57
CA MET A 159 -4.38 -5.25 1.48
C MET A 159 -4.63 -5.78 0.07
N ALA A 160 -5.57 -6.69 -0.05
CA ALA A 160 -5.96 -7.32 -1.31
C ALA A 160 -4.82 -8.13 -1.95
N GLY A 161 -4.12 -8.93 -1.14
CA GLY A 161 -3.02 -9.77 -1.61
C GLY A 161 -2.06 -10.22 -0.50
N GLN A 162 -2.06 -9.59 0.66
CA GLN A 162 -1.13 -9.93 1.75
C GLN A 162 -1.61 -11.17 2.54
N TYR A 163 -1.96 -12.26 1.84
CA TYR A 163 -2.43 -13.52 2.44
C TYR A 163 -1.33 -14.55 2.65
N ALA A 164 -0.08 -14.24 2.32
CA ALA A 164 1.09 -15.09 2.56
C ALA A 164 2.15 -14.34 3.37
N LYS A 165 2.92 -15.09 4.16
CA LYS A 165 3.98 -14.54 5.01
C LYS A 165 5.22 -15.42 4.98
N PRO A 166 6.44 -14.85 4.79
CA PRO A 166 7.68 -15.61 4.95
C PRO A 166 7.89 -16.02 6.40
N ARG A 167 8.42 -17.20 6.63
CA ARG A 167 8.65 -17.74 7.98
C ARG A 167 10.12 -18.02 8.21
N SER A 168 10.61 -17.70 9.42
CA SER A 168 11.98 -18.03 9.84
C SER A 168 12.15 -19.52 10.16
N SER A 169 11.07 -20.20 10.54
CA SER A 169 11.03 -21.65 10.77
C SER A 169 10.00 -22.29 9.87
N THR A 170 10.28 -23.50 9.40
CA THR A 170 9.34 -24.32 8.62
C THR A 170 8.29 -25.01 9.49
N VAL A 171 8.50 -25.02 10.81
CA VAL A 171 7.63 -25.70 11.78
C VAL A 171 7.29 -24.77 12.96
N GLU A 172 6.18 -25.06 13.61
CA GLU A 172 5.75 -24.49 14.90
C GLU A 172 5.53 -25.61 15.92
N THR A 173 5.93 -25.35 17.17
CA THR A 173 5.69 -26.29 18.28
C THR A 173 4.79 -25.63 19.32
N ARG A 174 3.68 -26.28 19.66
CA ARG A 174 2.78 -25.87 20.73
C ARG A 174 2.47 -27.07 21.60
N GLU A 175 2.61 -26.93 22.91
CA GLU A 175 2.32 -28.00 23.90
C GLU A 175 2.99 -29.36 23.55
N GLY A 176 4.22 -29.32 23.02
CA GLY A 176 4.97 -30.52 22.64
C GLY A 176 4.58 -31.14 21.29
N VAL A 177 3.58 -30.64 20.59
CA VAL A 177 3.21 -31.03 19.22
C VAL A 177 3.92 -30.14 18.22
N THR A 178 4.61 -30.72 17.25
CA THR A 178 5.29 -29.98 16.17
C THR A 178 4.57 -30.20 14.86
N LEU A 179 4.13 -29.09 14.22
CA LEU A 179 3.43 -29.08 12.94
C LEU A 179 4.11 -28.11 11.95
N PRO A 180 3.82 -28.20 10.64
CA PRO A 180 4.25 -27.19 9.69
C PRO A 180 3.77 -25.79 10.11
N ALA A 181 4.61 -24.78 9.90
CA ALA A 181 4.28 -23.39 10.25
C ALA A 181 3.09 -22.89 9.45
N PHE A 182 2.27 -22.05 10.07
CA PHE A 182 1.28 -21.26 9.35
C PHE A 182 2.00 -20.24 8.45
N ARG A 183 1.72 -20.30 7.14
CA ARG A 183 2.38 -19.48 6.11
C ARG A 183 1.45 -18.44 5.49
N GLY A 184 0.26 -18.26 6.05
CA GLY A 184 -0.80 -17.40 5.55
C GLY A 184 -1.95 -18.18 4.90
N ASP A 185 -3.12 -17.57 4.87
CA ASP A 185 -4.34 -18.20 4.37
C ASP A 185 -4.27 -18.60 2.89
N MET A 186 -3.37 -17.99 2.14
CA MET A 186 -3.09 -18.37 0.74
C MET A 186 -2.40 -19.75 0.64
N VAL A 187 -1.79 -20.24 1.73
CA VAL A 187 -1.05 -21.51 1.75
C VAL A 187 -1.77 -22.58 2.55
N ASN A 188 -2.04 -22.33 3.84
CA ASN A 188 -2.60 -23.28 4.77
C ASN A 188 -3.49 -22.60 5.81
N ASP A 189 -4.11 -23.36 6.71
CA ASP A 189 -5.01 -22.82 7.72
C ASP A 189 -4.26 -22.50 9.03
N PHE A 190 -4.77 -21.52 9.78
CA PHE A 190 -4.21 -21.12 11.07
C PHE A 190 -4.46 -22.13 12.19
N ALA A 191 -5.50 -22.95 12.07
CA ALA A 191 -5.82 -23.97 13.08
C ALA A 191 -4.63 -24.93 13.30
N PHE A 192 -4.36 -25.26 14.58
CA PHE A 192 -3.19 -26.04 14.94
C PHE A 192 -3.51 -27.55 14.98
N HIS A 193 -3.71 -28.17 13.82
CA HIS A 193 -3.84 -29.61 13.62
C HIS A 193 -3.29 -30.02 12.24
N GLU A 194 -2.92 -31.28 12.08
CA GLU A 194 -2.17 -31.79 10.93
C GLU A 194 -2.82 -31.41 9.59
N THR A 195 -4.10 -31.68 9.40
CA THR A 195 -4.79 -31.44 8.11
C THR A 195 -4.91 -29.95 7.79
N ALA A 196 -5.02 -29.06 8.81
CA ALA A 196 -5.07 -27.62 8.62
C ALA A 196 -3.73 -27.05 8.11
N ARG A 197 -2.63 -27.69 8.46
CA ARG A 197 -1.28 -27.21 8.11
C ARG A 197 -0.75 -27.74 6.79
N ILE A 198 -1.50 -28.61 6.09
CA ILE A 198 -1.16 -29.07 4.75
C ILE A 198 -1.41 -27.91 3.76
N PRO A 199 -0.41 -27.56 2.91
CA PRO A 199 -0.62 -26.57 1.86
C PRO A 199 -1.70 -27.03 0.86
N ASP A 200 -2.63 -26.13 0.49
CA ASP A 200 -3.73 -26.40 -0.42
C ASP A 200 -3.73 -25.37 -1.57
N PRO A 201 -3.46 -25.79 -2.84
CA PRO A 201 -3.43 -24.86 -3.97
C PRO A 201 -4.74 -24.10 -4.21
N GLN A 202 -5.90 -24.66 -3.84
CA GLN A 202 -7.20 -23.99 -4.01
C GLN A 202 -7.32 -22.69 -3.20
N ARG A 203 -6.49 -22.52 -2.18
CA ARG A 203 -6.40 -21.30 -1.40
C ARG A 203 -5.88 -20.11 -2.21
N LEU A 204 -5.09 -20.34 -3.26
CA LEU A 204 -4.66 -19.30 -4.21
C LEU A 204 -5.87 -18.67 -4.94
N VAL A 205 -6.78 -19.49 -5.41
CA VAL A 205 -8.04 -19.04 -6.04
C VAL A 205 -8.92 -18.27 -5.04
N ARG A 206 -9.01 -18.78 -3.82
CA ARG A 206 -9.75 -18.12 -2.76
C ARG A 206 -9.15 -16.74 -2.41
N ALA A 207 -7.82 -16.63 -2.40
CA ALA A 207 -7.12 -15.36 -2.18
C ALA A 207 -7.40 -14.36 -3.30
N TYR A 208 -7.42 -14.80 -4.56
CA TYR A 208 -7.83 -13.96 -5.69
C TYR A 208 -9.25 -13.41 -5.50
N HIS A 209 -10.23 -14.25 -5.14
CA HIS A 209 -11.61 -13.78 -4.92
C HIS A 209 -11.72 -12.82 -3.74
N ALA A 210 -11.02 -13.06 -2.63
CA ALA A 210 -10.97 -12.16 -1.48
C ALA A 210 -10.32 -10.81 -1.85
N SER A 211 -9.23 -10.84 -2.60
CA SER A 211 -8.55 -9.64 -3.13
C SER A 211 -9.45 -8.84 -4.07
N SER A 212 -10.15 -9.51 -4.99
CA SER A 212 -11.10 -8.88 -5.91
C SER A 212 -12.25 -8.19 -5.17
N ALA A 213 -12.84 -8.86 -4.18
CA ALA A 213 -13.91 -8.28 -3.35
C ALA A 213 -13.40 -7.06 -2.55
N THR A 214 -12.20 -7.18 -1.97
CA THR A 214 -11.55 -6.08 -1.23
C THR A 214 -11.30 -4.88 -2.13
N LEU A 215 -10.70 -5.07 -3.32
CA LEU A 215 -10.42 -3.98 -4.27
C LEU A 215 -11.70 -3.33 -4.79
N ASN A 216 -12.75 -4.11 -5.05
CA ASN A 216 -14.04 -3.54 -5.43
C ASN A 216 -14.59 -2.61 -4.35
N LEU A 217 -14.50 -3.00 -3.08
CA LEU A 217 -14.96 -2.18 -1.96
C LEU A 217 -14.05 -0.95 -1.75
N VAL A 218 -12.73 -1.11 -1.89
CA VAL A 218 -11.77 0.01 -1.86
C VAL A 218 -12.14 1.05 -2.92
N ARG A 219 -12.35 0.64 -4.17
CA ARG A 219 -12.77 1.53 -5.26
C ARG A 219 -14.10 2.22 -4.94
N ALA A 220 -15.08 1.48 -4.42
CA ALA A 220 -16.37 2.04 -4.01
C ALA A 220 -16.20 3.13 -2.92
N PHE A 221 -15.35 2.93 -1.93
CA PHE A 221 -15.10 3.92 -0.88
C PHE A 221 -14.32 5.14 -1.38
N THR A 222 -13.33 4.93 -2.25
CA THR A 222 -12.44 6.00 -2.72
C THR A 222 -13.04 6.85 -3.84
N THR A 223 -14.00 6.30 -4.62
CA THR A 223 -14.69 7.02 -5.70
C THR A 223 -16.14 7.36 -5.37
N GLY A 224 -16.77 6.65 -4.44
CA GLY A 224 -18.18 6.80 -4.05
C GLY A 224 -18.48 7.93 -3.06
N GLY A 225 -17.50 8.77 -2.72
CA GLY A 225 -17.66 9.93 -1.82
C GLY A 225 -17.40 9.65 -0.35
N PHE A 226 -17.12 8.41 0.07
CA PHE A 226 -16.72 8.10 1.44
C PHE A 226 -15.37 8.74 1.81
N ALA A 227 -14.42 8.77 0.87
CA ALA A 227 -13.10 9.37 1.04
C ALA A 227 -13.08 10.89 0.80
N ASP A 228 -14.22 11.51 0.54
CA ASP A 228 -14.36 12.94 0.30
C ASP A 228 -13.95 13.74 1.55
N LEU A 229 -13.04 14.69 1.41
CA LEU A 229 -12.55 15.53 2.52
C LEU A 229 -13.67 16.35 3.18
N ARG A 230 -14.82 16.56 2.52
CA ARG A 230 -16.00 17.18 3.14
C ARG A 230 -16.60 16.35 4.27
N HIS A 231 -16.29 15.06 4.28
CA HIS A 231 -16.72 14.11 5.30
C HIS A 231 -15.60 13.75 6.29
N VAL A 232 -14.52 14.54 6.33
CA VAL A 232 -13.35 14.31 7.20
C VAL A 232 -13.73 14.09 8.68
N HIS A 233 -14.76 14.77 9.17
CA HIS A 233 -15.29 14.57 10.52
C HIS A 233 -15.96 13.20 10.71
N ASP A 234 -16.57 12.65 9.64
CA ASP A 234 -17.25 11.37 9.70
C ASP A 234 -16.27 10.20 9.83
N TRP A 235 -15.02 10.39 9.42
CA TRP A 235 -13.99 9.36 9.58
C TRP A 235 -13.66 9.06 11.04
N ASN A 236 -13.94 10.00 11.95
CA ASN A 236 -13.76 9.80 13.40
C ASN A 236 -14.93 9.08 14.08
N ARG A 237 -16.04 8.85 13.37
CA ARG A 237 -17.19 8.15 13.93
C ARG A 237 -16.90 6.67 14.12
N GLY A 238 -17.21 6.16 15.30
CA GLY A 238 -17.04 4.75 15.67
C GLY A 238 -15.73 4.45 16.39
N PHE A 239 -14.82 5.43 16.52
CA PHE A 239 -13.62 5.28 17.32
C PHE A 239 -13.78 5.87 18.72
N VAL A 240 -13.01 5.34 19.68
CA VAL A 240 -13.04 5.79 21.07
C VAL A 240 -12.48 7.22 21.18
N ALA A 241 -13.14 8.08 21.94
CA ALA A 241 -12.68 9.44 22.21
C ALA A 241 -11.40 9.42 23.06
N ASN A 242 -10.29 9.88 22.51
CA ASN A 242 -8.98 9.94 23.15
C ASN A 242 -8.18 11.19 22.69
N SER A 243 -6.97 11.36 23.18
CA SER A 243 -6.13 12.52 22.88
C SER A 243 -5.76 12.65 21.40
N ALA A 244 -5.46 11.53 20.74
CA ALA A 244 -5.12 11.52 19.30
C ALA A 244 -6.34 11.92 18.47
N ASN A 245 -7.52 11.39 18.78
CA ASN A 245 -8.78 11.76 18.13
C ASN A 245 -9.16 13.22 18.38
N GLN A 246 -8.88 13.79 19.57
CA GLN A 246 -9.09 15.22 19.84
C GLN A 246 -8.15 16.12 18.99
N ARG A 247 -6.89 15.72 18.82
CA ARG A 247 -5.94 16.41 17.92
C ARG A 247 -6.42 16.33 16.47
N TYR A 248 -6.88 15.15 16.04
CA TYR A 248 -7.44 14.94 14.70
C TYR A 248 -8.66 15.84 14.45
N GLU A 249 -9.60 15.92 15.40
CA GLU A 249 -10.78 16.81 15.28
C GLU A 249 -10.42 18.28 15.08
N LYS A 250 -9.32 18.74 15.68
CA LYS A 250 -8.83 20.11 15.44
C LYS A 250 -8.40 20.27 13.98
N ILE A 251 -7.61 19.33 13.44
CA ILE A 251 -7.18 19.34 12.03
C ILE A 251 -8.40 19.26 11.11
N ALA A 252 -9.37 18.39 11.39
CA ALA A 252 -10.59 18.26 10.61
C ALA A 252 -11.38 19.59 10.54
N LYS A 253 -11.45 20.34 11.66
CA LYS A 253 -12.07 21.68 11.68
C LYS A 253 -11.31 22.71 10.85
N ASP A 254 -9.98 22.66 10.86
CA ASP A 254 -9.14 23.55 10.07
C ASP A 254 -9.29 23.25 8.57
N ILE A 255 -9.32 21.97 8.18
CA ILE A 255 -9.59 21.52 6.81
C ILE A 255 -10.96 22.00 6.36
N ASP A 256 -12.01 21.78 7.15
CA ASP A 256 -13.38 22.21 6.83
C ASP A 256 -13.47 23.75 6.66
N LYS A 257 -12.77 24.52 7.50
CA LYS A 257 -12.69 25.96 7.36
C LYS A 257 -11.98 26.38 6.07
N ALA A 258 -10.86 25.73 5.73
CA ALA A 258 -10.12 25.99 4.50
C ALA A 258 -10.97 25.68 3.27
N MET A 259 -11.68 24.54 3.27
CA MET A 259 -12.57 24.14 2.18
C MET A 259 -13.73 25.12 2.00
N ARG A 260 -14.38 25.57 3.08
CA ARG A 260 -15.43 26.61 2.99
C ARG A 260 -14.90 27.92 2.42
N PHE A 261 -13.70 28.32 2.78
CA PHE A 261 -13.05 29.51 2.21
C PHE A 261 -12.81 29.35 0.71
N MET A 262 -12.22 28.24 0.27
CA MET A 262 -11.98 27.96 -1.14
C MET A 262 -13.28 27.92 -1.95
N TRP A 263 -14.34 27.29 -1.41
CA TRP A 263 -15.67 27.27 -2.04
C TRP A 263 -16.23 28.69 -2.19
N ALA A 264 -16.12 29.53 -1.16
CA ALA A 264 -16.55 30.93 -1.23
C ALA A 264 -15.76 31.72 -2.27
N CYS A 265 -14.54 31.31 -2.61
CA CYS A 265 -13.72 31.88 -3.68
C CYS A 265 -14.05 31.31 -5.07
N GLY A 266 -15.02 30.38 -5.19
CA GLY A 266 -15.46 29.80 -6.45
C GLY A 266 -14.63 28.58 -6.92
N ALA A 267 -13.84 27.96 -6.04
CA ALA A 267 -13.13 26.73 -6.39
C ALA A 267 -14.10 25.57 -6.62
N ASP A 268 -13.85 24.76 -7.66
CA ASP A 268 -14.57 23.52 -7.92
C ASP A 268 -13.92 22.35 -7.14
N PHE A 269 -14.73 21.61 -6.39
CA PHE A 269 -14.30 20.51 -5.55
C PHE A 269 -14.59 19.11 -6.11
N ASP A 270 -15.10 18.99 -7.31
CA ASP A 270 -15.41 17.66 -7.86
C ASP A 270 -14.16 16.77 -7.93
N ALA A 271 -12.98 17.34 -8.14
CA ALA A 271 -11.70 16.63 -8.08
C ALA A 271 -11.33 16.10 -6.68
N MET A 272 -11.91 16.66 -5.60
CA MET A 272 -11.65 16.22 -4.21
C MET A 272 -12.60 15.13 -3.73
N ARG A 273 -13.56 14.72 -4.55
CA ARG A 273 -14.52 13.65 -4.22
C ARG A 273 -13.90 12.26 -4.33
N THR A 274 -12.81 12.16 -5.06
CA THR A 274 -12.08 10.91 -5.28
C THR A 274 -10.69 10.98 -4.68
N VAL A 275 -10.25 9.89 -4.09
CA VAL A 275 -8.92 9.77 -3.50
C VAL A 275 -8.19 8.63 -4.18
N GLU A 276 -6.97 8.91 -4.64
CA GLU A 276 -6.07 7.85 -5.11
C GLU A 276 -5.71 6.94 -3.94
N PHE A 277 -5.89 5.65 -4.14
CA PHE A 277 -5.56 4.61 -3.16
C PHE A 277 -5.08 3.37 -3.90
N TYR A 278 -3.92 2.87 -3.53
CA TYR A 278 -3.26 1.76 -4.20
C TYR A 278 -3.15 0.56 -3.26
N ALA A 279 -3.23 -0.65 -3.79
CA ALA A 279 -3.03 -1.89 -3.05
C ALA A 279 -1.63 -2.44 -3.27
N ALA A 280 -1.07 -3.04 -2.22
CA ALA A 280 0.27 -3.60 -2.25
C ALA A 280 0.39 -4.84 -1.37
N HIS A 281 1.26 -5.77 -1.77
CA HIS A 281 1.61 -6.95 -0.99
C HIS A 281 3.01 -7.46 -1.32
N GLU A 282 3.54 -8.38 -0.50
CA GLU A 282 4.78 -9.08 -0.79
C GLU A 282 4.56 -10.09 -1.93
N ALA A 283 5.30 -9.95 -3.03
CA ALA A 283 5.31 -10.92 -4.12
C ALA A 283 6.02 -12.21 -3.67
N LEU A 284 5.41 -12.91 -2.71
CA LEU A 284 6.02 -14.06 -2.04
C LEU A 284 5.79 -15.37 -2.79
N LEU A 285 4.53 -15.64 -3.18
CA LEU A 285 4.15 -16.89 -3.82
C LEU A 285 4.13 -16.71 -5.35
N LEU A 286 5.21 -17.12 -5.99
CA LEU A 286 5.35 -16.96 -7.44
C LEU A 286 4.33 -17.76 -8.25
N ASP A 287 3.77 -18.83 -7.67
CA ASP A 287 2.65 -19.59 -8.25
C ASP A 287 1.32 -18.79 -8.25
N TYR A 288 1.25 -17.66 -7.51
CA TYR A 288 0.14 -16.70 -7.54
C TYR A 288 0.43 -15.51 -8.46
N GLU A 289 1.64 -14.93 -8.36
CA GLU A 289 1.98 -13.69 -9.07
C GLU A 289 2.16 -13.92 -10.58
N ARG A 290 2.86 -14.99 -10.97
CA ARG A 290 3.13 -15.28 -12.38
C ARG A 290 1.86 -15.47 -13.23
N PRO A 291 0.87 -16.31 -12.82
CA PRO A 291 -0.35 -16.45 -13.59
C PRO A 291 -1.22 -15.19 -13.63
N LEU A 292 -1.02 -14.23 -12.74
CA LEU A 292 -1.69 -12.92 -12.76
C LEU A 292 -0.89 -11.84 -13.51
N THR A 293 0.30 -12.16 -14.02
CA THR A 293 1.07 -11.23 -14.85
C THR A 293 0.48 -11.15 -16.27
N ARG A 294 0.33 -9.93 -16.79
CA ARG A 294 -0.32 -9.65 -18.08
C ARG A 294 0.53 -8.72 -18.93
N ILE A 295 0.40 -8.86 -20.25
CA ILE A 295 0.91 -7.91 -21.23
C ILE A 295 -0.13 -6.78 -21.34
N ASP A 296 0.28 -5.54 -21.09
CA ASP A 296 -0.55 -4.37 -21.38
C ASP A 296 -0.66 -4.17 -22.89
N SER A 297 -1.88 -4.17 -23.41
CA SER A 297 -2.15 -4.09 -24.87
C SER A 297 -1.74 -2.76 -25.49
N ARG A 298 -1.50 -1.71 -24.69
CA ARG A 298 -1.11 -0.37 -25.17
C ARG A 298 0.39 -0.23 -25.30
N SER A 299 1.13 -0.72 -24.28
CA SER A 299 2.58 -0.53 -24.17
C SER A 299 3.40 -1.78 -24.53
N GLY A 300 2.77 -2.96 -24.61
CA GLY A 300 3.47 -4.23 -24.76
C GLY A 300 4.27 -4.69 -23.54
N ARG A 301 4.28 -3.90 -22.45
CA ARG A 301 5.02 -4.21 -21.22
C ARG A 301 4.28 -5.19 -20.32
N LEU A 302 5.05 -5.96 -19.55
CA LEU A 302 4.51 -6.87 -18.53
C LEU A 302 4.16 -6.14 -17.25
N TYR A 303 3.00 -6.43 -16.69
CA TYR A 303 2.58 -5.97 -15.36
C TYR A 303 2.10 -7.16 -14.55
N ASP A 304 2.56 -7.26 -13.32
CA ASP A 304 1.89 -8.06 -12.31
C ASP A 304 0.58 -7.35 -11.95
N THR A 305 -0.53 -7.97 -12.30
CA THR A 305 -1.86 -7.38 -12.08
C THR A 305 -2.52 -7.86 -10.80
N SER A 306 -1.77 -8.51 -9.92
CA SER A 306 -2.19 -8.90 -8.57
C SER A 306 -2.28 -7.70 -7.61
N GLY A 307 -1.46 -6.66 -7.83
CA GLY A 307 -1.40 -5.45 -7.03
C GLY A 307 -0.74 -4.29 -7.78
N HIS A 308 -0.94 -3.05 -7.31
CA HIS A 308 -0.34 -1.87 -7.93
C HIS A 308 1.15 -1.76 -7.63
N PHE A 309 1.53 -2.10 -6.39
CA PHE A 309 2.88 -2.08 -5.86
C PHE A 309 3.18 -3.43 -5.21
N VAL A 310 4.23 -4.10 -5.63
CA VAL A 310 4.67 -5.35 -5.02
C VAL A 310 6.08 -5.20 -4.47
N TRP A 311 6.41 -5.94 -3.41
CA TRP A 311 7.77 -5.90 -2.89
C TRP A 311 8.36 -7.29 -2.69
N VAL A 312 9.69 -7.33 -2.73
CA VAL A 312 10.49 -8.48 -2.37
C VAL A 312 10.93 -8.34 -0.92
N GLY A 313 10.71 -9.37 -0.12
CA GLY A 313 11.10 -9.42 1.29
C GLY A 313 12.61 -9.61 1.50
N GLU A 314 13.09 -9.36 2.73
CA GLU A 314 14.51 -9.56 3.10
C GLU A 314 14.98 -11.01 2.88
N ARG A 315 14.08 -11.99 2.99
CA ARG A 315 14.41 -13.41 2.82
C ARG A 315 14.35 -13.91 1.37
N THR A 316 13.87 -13.09 0.45
CA THR A 316 13.61 -13.47 -0.95
C THR A 316 14.32 -12.55 -1.94
N ARG A 317 15.24 -11.69 -1.49
CA ARG A 317 15.95 -10.71 -2.32
C ARG A 317 17.30 -11.20 -2.86
N GLN A 318 17.54 -12.51 -2.91
CA GLN A 318 18.77 -13.06 -3.49
C GLN A 318 18.90 -12.61 -4.95
N LEU A 319 20.08 -12.08 -5.31
CA LEU A 319 20.32 -11.49 -6.62
C LEU A 319 20.03 -12.47 -7.76
N ASP A 320 20.40 -13.74 -7.58
CA ASP A 320 20.17 -14.80 -8.56
C ASP A 320 18.89 -15.62 -8.27
N GLY A 321 18.04 -15.14 -7.36
CA GLY A 321 16.80 -15.81 -6.98
C GLY A 321 15.63 -15.46 -7.88
N ALA A 322 14.63 -16.35 -7.90
CA ALA A 322 13.43 -16.25 -8.73
C ALA A 322 12.58 -15.01 -8.46
N HIS A 323 12.56 -14.49 -7.20
CA HIS A 323 11.78 -13.31 -6.85
C HIS A 323 12.38 -12.04 -7.44
N VAL A 324 13.70 -11.87 -7.37
CA VAL A 324 14.39 -10.72 -7.96
C VAL A 324 14.31 -10.76 -9.48
N ASP A 325 14.42 -11.95 -10.09
CA ASP A 325 14.20 -12.13 -11.52
C ASP A 325 12.77 -11.74 -11.92
N PHE A 326 11.76 -12.20 -11.16
CA PHE A 326 10.36 -11.87 -11.41
C PHE A 326 10.13 -10.34 -11.42
N VAL A 327 10.53 -9.65 -10.34
CA VAL A 327 10.29 -8.19 -10.25
C VAL A 327 11.14 -7.39 -11.22
N SER A 328 12.24 -7.92 -11.74
CA SER A 328 13.02 -7.26 -12.79
C SER A 328 12.32 -7.23 -14.16
N ARG A 329 11.38 -8.15 -14.39
CA ARG A 329 10.69 -8.31 -15.68
C ARG A 329 9.35 -7.58 -15.76
N ILE A 330 8.71 -7.29 -14.63
CA ILE A 330 7.44 -6.55 -14.59
C ILE A 330 7.68 -5.04 -14.58
N SER A 331 6.70 -4.25 -14.99
CA SER A 331 6.78 -2.78 -15.08
C SER A 331 6.12 -2.03 -13.91
N ASN A 332 5.57 -2.74 -12.94
CA ASN A 332 5.05 -2.14 -11.71
C ASN A 332 6.13 -1.35 -10.97
N PRO A 333 5.80 -0.30 -10.20
CA PRO A 333 6.70 0.18 -9.17
C PRO A 333 6.90 -0.93 -8.11
N ILE A 334 8.15 -1.13 -7.69
CA ILE A 334 8.54 -2.24 -6.82
C ILE A 334 9.25 -1.76 -5.56
N GLY A 335 9.07 -2.54 -4.49
CA GLY A 335 9.81 -2.39 -3.25
C GLY A 335 10.82 -3.50 -3.03
N VAL A 336 11.92 -3.21 -2.34
CA VAL A 336 12.84 -4.22 -1.82
C VAL A 336 13.12 -3.91 -0.35
N LYS A 337 12.89 -4.89 0.51
CA LYS A 337 13.19 -4.75 1.94
C LYS A 337 14.67 -4.94 2.21
N LEU A 338 15.23 -4.02 3.01
CA LEU A 338 16.65 -4.03 3.40
C LEU A 338 16.78 -3.99 4.93
N GLY A 339 17.42 -5.01 5.48
CA GLY A 339 17.75 -5.09 6.90
C GLY A 339 19.15 -4.54 7.20
N PRO A 340 19.56 -4.49 8.50
CA PRO A 340 20.81 -3.88 8.93
C PRO A 340 22.07 -4.63 8.48
N LYS A 341 21.92 -5.83 7.95
CA LYS A 341 23.01 -6.66 7.42
C LYS A 341 23.05 -6.70 5.89
N ALA A 342 22.31 -5.79 5.20
CA ALA A 342 22.33 -5.73 3.76
C ALA A 342 23.74 -5.39 3.26
N ASP A 343 24.28 -6.21 2.38
CA ASP A 343 25.56 -5.96 1.71
C ASP A 343 25.37 -4.86 0.66
N ILE A 344 26.15 -3.79 0.77
CA ILE A 344 26.02 -2.60 -0.07
C ILE A 344 26.31 -2.90 -1.54
N ASP A 345 27.35 -3.71 -1.82
CA ASP A 345 27.71 -4.06 -3.19
C ASP A 345 26.65 -4.97 -3.82
N GLU A 346 26.02 -5.85 -3.02
CA GLU A 346 24.86 -6.63 -3.46
C GLU A 346 23.67 -5.71 -3.78
N VAL A 347 23.39 -4.70 -2.95
CA VAL A 347 22.33 -3.72 -3.20
C VAL A 347 22.56 -2.93 -4.48
N LEU A 348 23.79 -2.51 -4.76
CA LEU A 348 24.09 -1.82 -6.02
C LEU A 348 23.85 -2.71 -7.23
N ARG A 349 24.29 -3.98 -7.19
CA ARG A 349 24.01 -4.96 -8.26
C ARG A 349 22.51 -5.24 -8.40
N LEU A 350 21.76 -5.24 -7.29
CA LEU A 350 20.32 -5.40 -7.31
C LEU A 350 19.64 -4.21 -8.03
N ILE A 351 20.10 -2.99 -7.79
CA ILE A 351 19.61 -1.81 -8.54
C ILE A 351 19.83 -2.01 -10.04
N ASP A 352 21.05 -2.43 -10.45
CA ASP A 352 21.36 -2.67 -11.86
C ASP A 352 20.46 -3.73 -12.50
N LYS A 353 20.06 -4.73 -11.73
CA LYS A 353 19.21 -5.82 -12.21
C LYS A 353 17.73 -5.43 -12.30
N VAL A 354 17.19 -4.76 -11.29
CA VAL A 354 15.73 -4.49 -11.19
C VAL A 354 15.32 -3.16 -11.81
N ASP A 355 16.25 -2.21 -11.94
CA ASP A 355 16.02 -0.90 -12.55
C ASP A 355 17.24 -0.46 -13.39
N PRO A 356 17.57 -1.20 -14.46
CA PRO A 356 18.72 -0.92 -15.31
C PRO A 356 18.64 0.46 -15.98
N ASN A 357 17.43 0.96 -16.19
CA ASN A 357 17.18 2.25 -16.84
C ASN A 357 17.13 3.43 -15.87
N ARG A 358 17.27 3.19 -14.55
CA ARG A 358 17.15 4.23 -13.52
C ARG A 358 15.85 5.04 -13.62
N THR A 359 14.73 4.36 -13.84
CA THR A 359 13.42 4.97 -14.04
C THR A 359 12.94 5.59 -12.73
N PRO A 360 12.72 6.91 -12.64
CA PRO A 360 12.21 7.53 -11.42
C PRO A 360 10.89 6.91 -10.96
N GLY A 361 10.79 6.59 -9.66
CA GLY A 361 9.61 5.99 -9.06
C GLY A 361 9.48 4.47 -9.24
N ARG A 362 10.37 3.85 -10.04
CA ARG A 362 10.37 2.40 -10.26
C ARG A 362 10.77 1.63 -9.00
N LEU A 363 11.89 2.01 -8.37
CA LEU A 363 12.48 1.29 -7.25
C LEU A 363 12.30 2.03 -5.93
N THR A 364 11.84 1.29 -4.93
CA THR A 364 11.72 1.73 -3.54
C THR A 364 12.52 0.81 -2.62
N PHE A 365 13.38 1.38 -1.78
CA PHE A 365 13.98 0.65 -0.68
C PHE A 365 13.17 0.83 0.60
N ILE A 366 12.74 -0.28 1.17
CA ILE A 366 11.98 -0.33 2.42
C ILE A 366 12.95 -0.80 3.51
N THR A 367 13.50 0.15 4.26
CA THR A 367 14.50 -0.12 5.31
C THR A 367 13.83 -0.62 6.58
N ARG A 368 14.42 -1.67 7.20
CA ARG A 368 13.93 -2.27 8.44
C ARG A 368 15.10 -2.57 9.38
N MET A 369 15.67 -1.52 9.93
CA MET A 369 16.97 -1.57 10.61
C MET A 369 16.84 -1.90 12.10
N GLY A 370 15.77 -1.49 12.76
CA GLY A 370 15.59 -1.48 14.21
C GLY A 370 16.08 -0.18 14.84
N ALA A 371 15.38 0.28 15.87
CA ALA A 371 15.63 1.55 16.56
C ALA A 371 17.09 1.71 17.03
N GLY A 372 17.66 0.65 17.60
CA GLY A 372 19.03 0.65 18.12
C GLY A 372 20.13 0.58 17.06
N THR A 373 19.79 0.37 15.77
CA THR A 373 20.79 0.08 14.72
C THR A 373 20.74 1.06 13.57
N ILE A 374 19.62 1.73 13.35
CA ILE A 374 19.36 2.50 12.14
C ILE A 374 20.41 3.59 11.87
N ARG A 375 20.85 4.31 12.91
CA ARG A 375 21.83 5.40 12.78
C ARG A 375 23.23 4.94 12.41
N ASP A 376 23.54 3.67 12.67
CA ASP A 376 24.84 3.06 12.33
C ASP A 376 24.79 2.38 10.95
N ALA A 377 23.69 1.67 10.65
CA ALA A 377 23.60 0.84 9.44
C ALA A 377 23.13 1.59 8.19
N LEU A 378 22.22 2.56 8.31
CA LEU A 378 21.60 3.21 7.17
C LEU A 378 22.50 4.23 6.45
N PRO A 379 23.34 5.05 7.12
CA PRO A 379 24.08 6.13 6.46
C PRO A 379 24.95 5.67 5.30
N ALA A 380 25.76 4.64 5.49
CA ALA A 380 26.67 4.13 4.45
C ALA A 380 25.92 3.58 3.24
N LEU A 381 24.76 2.97 3.47
CA LEU A 381 23.90 2.45 2.40
C LEU A 381 23.31 3.59 1.56
N VAL A 382 22.73 4.60 2.21
CA VAL A 382 22.15 5.78 1.53
C VAL A 382 23.20 6.53 0.74
N ASP A 383 24.38 6.80 1.33
CA ASP A 383 25.50 7.48 0.67
C ASP A 383 25.93 6.75 -0.60
N LYS A 384 26.15 5.44 -0.54
CA LYS A 384 26.59 4.64 -1.68
C LYS A 384 25.54 4.53 -2.79
N VAL A 385 24.28 4.35 -2.44
CA VAL A 385 23.18 4.34 -3.41
C VAL A 385 23.04 5.71 -4.08
N THR A 386 23.12 6.80 -3.33
CA THR A 386 23.11 8.16 -3.88
C THR A 386 24.29 8.39 -4.81
N ALA A 387 25.51 7.99 -4.42
CA ALA A 387 26.71 8.10 -5.24
C ALA A 387 26.65 7.28 -6.54
N SER A 388 25.83 6.23 -6.60
CA SER A 388 25.61 5.43 -7.83
C SER A 388 24.78 6.16 -8.89
N GLY A 389 24.15 7.30 -8.55
CA GLY A 389 23.24 8.04 -9.42
C GLY A 389 21.86 7.42 -9.56
N ALA A 390 21.54 6.41 -8.76
CA ALA A 390 20.20 5.82 -8.77
C ALA A 390 19.20 6.73 -8.05
N THR A 391 18.05 6.96 -8.68
CA THR A 391 16.92 7.66 -8.06
C THR A 391 15.99 6.63 -7.44
N VAL A 392 16.04 6.47 -6.12
CA VAL A 392 15.21 5.51 -5.36
C VAL A 392 14.34 6.24 -4.35
N THR A 393 13.15 5.70 -4.09
CA THR A 393 12.32 6.16 -2.98
C THR A 393 12.73 5.41 -1.72
N TRP A 394 13.04 6.13 -0.63
CA TRP A 394 13.36 5.55 0.66
C TRP A 394 12.14 5.53 1.58
N ILE A 395 11.81 4.38 2.13
CA ILE A 395 10.68 4.19 3.06
C ILE A 395 11.18 3.48 4.31
N CYS A 396 10.81 3.98 5.50
CA CYS A 396 11.09 3.33 6.78
C CYS A 396 10.01 2.30 7.12
N ASP A 397 10.40 1.05 7.39
CA ASP A 397 9.58 0.01 8.01
C ASP A 397 10.02 -0.17 9.48
N PRO A 398 9.46 0.57 10.42
CA PRO A 398 9.88 0.53 11.81
C PRO A 398 9.28 -0.65 12.57
N MET A 399 8.58 -1.55 11.86
CA MET A 399 7.87 -2.66 12.48
C MET A 399 8.77 -3.91 12.62
N HIS A 400 9.40 -4.33 11.49
CA HIS A 400 10.04 -5.64 11.41
C HIS A 400 11.42 -5.70 12.08
N GLY A 401 12.05 -4.56 12.38
CA GLY A 401 13.29 -4.46 13.16
C GLY A 401 13.11 -4.47 14.68
N ASN A 402 11.88 -4.17 15.15
CA ASN A 402 11.57 -3.93 16.57
C ASN A 402 10.61 -4.98 17.18
N THR A 403 10.52 -6.17 16.59
CA THR A 403 9.66 -7.23 17.11
C THR A 403 10.40 -8.09 18.11
N PHE A 404 9.82 -8.33 19.27
CA PHE A 404 10.36 -9.19 20.34
C PHE A 404 9.25 -10.03 20.99
N GLU A 405 9.63 -10.95 21.86
CA GLU A 405 8.71 -11.75 22.68
C GLU A 405 8.65 -11.14 24.09
N SER A 406 7.44 -10.80 24.54
CA SER A 406 7.20 -10.22 25.85
C SER A 406 7.31 -11.26 26.97
N PRO A 407 7.44 -10.84 28.25
CA PRO A 407 7.44 -11.75 29.38
C PRO A 407 6.24 -12.69 29.47
N SER A 408 5.08 -12.26 28.98
CA SER A 408 3.87 -13.10 28.89
C SER A 408 3.87 -14.08 27.70
N GLY A 409 4.93 -14.08 26.87
CA GLY A 409 5.08 -14.97 25.72
C GLY A 409 4.39 -14.48 24.45
N TYR A 410 3.82 -13.29 24.46
CA TYR A 410 3.26 -12.68 23.25
C TYR A 410 4.35 -12.02 22.41
N LYS A 411 4.27 -12.19 21.10
CA LYS A 411 5.06 -11.41 20.16
C LYS A 411 4.55 -9.99 20.15
N THR A 412 5.41 -9.01 20.39
CA THR A 412 4.98 -7.60 20.50
C THR A 412 6.03 -6.64 19.94
N ARG A 413 5.72 -5.34 19.96
CA ARG A 413 6.62 -4.22 19.64
C ARG A 413 6.38 -3.12 20.66
N ASP A 414 7.42 -2.39 21.02
CA ASP A 414 7.27 -1.17 21.80
C ASP A 414 7.00 0.00 20.84
N PHE A 415 5.97 0.79 21.11
CA PHE A 415 5.61 1.94 20.29
C PHE A 415 6.74 3.00 20.26
N GLU A 416 7.44 3.17 21.36
CA GLU A 416 8.57 4.11 21.43
C GLU A 416 9.72 3.67 20.51
N ASP A 417 10.02 2.37 20.40
CA ASP A 417 11.02 1.85 19.47
C ASP A 417 10.60 2.08 18.00
N ILE A 418 9.30 1.93 17.70
CA ILE A 418 8.77 2.23 16.38
C ILE A 418 9.00 3.70 16.03
N VAL A 419 8.67 4.62 16.94
CA VAL A 419 8.88 6.07 16.77
C VAL A 419 10.37 6.41 16.65
N GLU A 420 11.21 5.76 17.45
CA GLU A 420 12.66 6.02 17.47
C GLU A 420 13.35 5.54 16.18
N GLU A 421 12.93 4.43 15.58
CA GLU A 421 13.44 4.03 14.26
C GLU A 421 13.04 5.03 13.18
N VAL A 422 11.79 5.52 13.20
CA VAL A 422 11.36 6.58 12.28
C VAL A 422 12.17 7.85 12.47
N ARG A 423 12.39 8.29 13.72
CA ARG A 423 13.22 9.47 14.02
C ARG A 423 14.64 9.30 13.49
N GLY A 424 15.28 8.16 13.75
CA GLY A 424 16.61 7.85 13.23
C GLY A 424 16.65 7.86 11.69
N PHE A 425 15.60 7.38 11.03
CA PHE A 425 15.47 7.43 9.58
C PHE A 425 15.49 8.90 9.06
N PHE A 426 14.69 9.77 9.65
CA PHE A 426 14.67 11.19 9.28
C PHE A 426 16.02 11.89 9.54
N GLU A 427 16.63 11.65 10.70
CA GLU A 427 17.93 12.23 11.06
C GLU A 427 19.04 11.80 10.09
N VAL A 428 19.07 10.54 9.67
CA VAL A 428 20.05 10.05 8.68
C VAL A 428 19.87 10.76 7.35
N HIS A 429 18.65 10.81 6.82
CA HIS A 429 18.38 11.45 5.55
C HIS A 429 18.68 12.97 5.61
N GLN A 430 18.32 13.64 6.69
CA GLN A 430 18.62 15.04 6.89
C GLN A 430 20.15 15.30 6.93
N SER A 431 20.90 14.44 7.63
CA SER A 431 22.36 14.58 7.73
C SER A 431 23.09 14.41 6.39
N LEU A 432 22.52 13.60 5.50
CA LEU A 432 23.06 13.31 4.17
C LEU A 432 22.48 14.19 3.06
N GLY A 433 21.50 15.05 3.38
CA GLY A 433 20.81 15.89 2.39
C GLY A 433 19.99 15.06 1.38
N THR A 434 19.49 13.90 1.79
CA THR A 434 18.62 13.01 1.00
C THR A 434 17.18 13.05 1.51
N ILE A 435 16.25 12.41 0.82
CA ILE A 435 14.81 12.54 1.08
C ILE A 435 14.28 11.33 1.86
N PRO A 436 13.67 11.52 3.05
CA PRO A 436 12.88 10.49 3.73
C PRO A 436 11.51 10.36 3.05
N GLY A 437 11.40 9.47 2.06
CA GLY A 437 10.27 9.41 1.14
C GLY A 437 8.97 8.82 1.72
N GLY A 438 9.01 8.13 2.86
CA GLY A 438 7.79 7.54 3.42
C GLY A 438 7.97 6.60 4.61
N ILE A 439 6.83 6.06 5.06
CA ILE A 439 6.75 5.02 6.10
C ILE A 439 5.93 3.81 5.64
N HIS A 440 6.30 2.62 6.15
CA HIS A 440 5.63 1.35 5.90
C HIS A 440 5.27 0.69 7.23
N VAL A 441 3.99 0.62 7.58
CA VAL A 441 3.53 0.22 8.91
C VAL A 441 2.51 -0.92 8.88
N GLU A 442 2.57 -1.82 9.85
CA GLU A 442 1.55 -2.83 10.09
C GLU A 442 0.53 -2.27 11.08
N LEU A 443 -0.71 -2.10 10.60
CA LEU A 443 -1.80 -1.47 11.35
C LEU A 443 -3.15 -2.14 11.09
N THR A 444 -4.09 -1.90 12.00
CA THR A 444 -5.50 -2.23 11.84
C THR A 444 -6.39 -1.04 12.24
N GLY A 445 -7.64 -1.02 11.78
CA GLY A 445 -8.65 -0.08 12.25
C GLY A 445 -9.29 -0.46 13.59
N ASN A 446 -8.96 -1.64 14.13
CA ASN A 446 -9.51 -2.16 15.37
C ASN A 446 -8.70 -1.69 16.59
N ASP A 447 -9.33 -1.67 17.77
CA ASP A 447 -8.67 -1.36 19.05
C ASP A 447 -8.00 -2.61 19.62
N VAL A 448 -7.02 -3.15 18.91
CA VAL A 448 -6.22 -4.28 19.36
C VAL A 448 -5.17 -3.85 20.40
N THR A 449 -4.74 -4.80 21.22
CA THR A 449 -3.69 -4.60 22.23
C THR A 449 -2.44 -5.42 21.88
N GLU A 450 -1.91 -5.27 20.65
CA GLU A 450 -0.82 -6.10 20.12
C GLU A 450 0.56 -5.45 20.28
N CYS A 451 0.63 -4.10 20.35
CA CYS A 451 1.85 -3.35 20.58
C CYS A 451 1.81 -2.62 21.92
N LEU A 452 2.93 -2.64 22.65
CA LEU A 452 3.06 -1.95 23.94
C LEU A 452 3.17 -0.43 23.77
N GLY A 453 2.86 0.32 24.82
CA GLY A 453 3.05 1.77 24.88
C GLY A 453 1.99 2.57 24.15
N GLY A 454 2.39 3.73 23.60
CA GLY A 454 1.50 4.72 23.02
C GLY A 454 0.64 5.45 24.05
N ALA A 455 -0.25 6.35 23.58
CA ALA A 455 -1.09 7.17 24.45
C ALA A 455 -2.01 6.36 25.38
N GLU A 456 -2.39 5.15 25.00
CA GLU A 456 -3.18 4.22 25.84
C GLU A 456 -2.33 3.52 26.89
N LYS A 457 -1.01 3.63 26.81
CA LYS A 457 -0.05 3.01 27.76
C LYS A 457 -0.27 1.51 27.92
N ILE A 458 -0.47 0.80 26.80
CA ILE A 458 -0.66 -0.65 26.79
C ILE A 458 0.58 -1.31 27.43
N ILE A 459 0.37 -2.17 28.41
CA ILE A 459 1.40 -2.92 29.12
C ILE A 459 1.29 -4.42 28.80
N ASP A 460 2.29 -5.21 29.19
CA ASP A 460 2.35 -6.65 28.90
C ASP A 460 1.09 -7.43 29.30
N SER A 461 0.50 -7.12 30.47
CA SER A 461 -0.75 -7.75 30.90
C SER A 461 -2.00 -7.34 30.13
N ASP A 462 -1.89 -6.35 29.23
CA ASP A 462 -3.00 -5.93 28.38
C ASP A 462 -3.01 -6.69 27.05
N LEU A 463 -1.88 -7.30 26.65
CA LEU A 463 -1.75 -7.97 25.36
C LEU A 463 -2.80 -9.07 25.17
N GLU A 464 -3.12 -9.84 26.23
CA GLU A 464 -4.13 -10.91 26.17
C GLU A 464 -5.56 -10.42 25.95
N LYS A 465 -5.86 -9.13 26.22
CA LYS A 465 -7.22 -8.59 26.16
C LYS A 465 -7.80 -8.60 24.74
N ARG A 466 -6.97 -8.24 23.75
CA ARG A 466 -7.39 -8.20 22.36
C ARG A 466 -6.21 -8.38 21.40
N TYR A 467 -5.58 -9.56 21.44
CA TYR A 467 -4.54 -9.95 20.50
C TYR A 467 -5.15 -10.76 19.36
N GLU A 468 -5.35 -10.13 18.19
CA GLU A 468 -6.08 -10.73 17.05
C GLU A 468 -5.16 -11.13 15.90
N SER A 469 -3.89 -10.68 15.90
CA SER A 469 -2.96 -10.99 14.81
C SER A 469 -2.62 -12.48 14.76
N VAL A 470 -2.67 -13.03 13.56
CA VAL A 470 -2.24 -14.42 13.29
C VAL A 470 -0.74 -14.55 13.03
N CYS A 471 -0.01 -13.44 12.91
CA CYS A 471 1.42 -13.38 12.60
C CYS A 471 2.17 -12.39 13.50
N ASP A 472 2.35 -11.15 13.03
CA ASP A 472 3.11 -10.12 13.74
C ASP A 472 2.15 -9.06 14.32
N PRO A 473 2.49 -8.44 15.48
CA PRO A 473 1.65 -7.45 16.14
C PRO A 473 1.47 -6.20 15.28
N ARG A 474 0.28 -5.59 15.35
CA ARG A 474 -0.11 -4.41 14.58
C ARG A 474 -0.37 -3.22 15.51
N LEU A 475 -0.13 -2.02 14.99
CA LEU A 475 -0.63 -0.81 15.63
C LEU A 475 -2.17 -0.79 15.57
N ASN A 476 -2.80 -0.43 16.67
CA ASN A 476 -4.23 -0.14 16.69
C ASN A 476 -4.50 1.24 16.05
N HIS A 477 -5.78 1.59 15.91
CA HIS A 477 -6.18 2.86 15.33
C HIS A 477 -5.54 4.07 16.03
N GLN A 478 -5.52 4.08 17.37
CA GLN A 478 -4.99 5.19 18.15
C GLN A 478 -3.48 5.34 18.01
N GLN A 479 -2.72 4.25 18.15
CA GLN A 479 -1.26 4.24 17.95
C GLN A 479 -0.91 4.67 16.52
N SER A 480 -1.71 4.27 15.53
CA SER A 480 -1.53 4.66 14.13
C SER A 480 -1.67 6.17 13.93
N LEU A 481 -2.69 6.80 14.53
CA LEU A 481 -2.86 8.26 14.47
C LEU A 481 -1.76 9.00 15.24
N GLU A 482 -1.37 8.49 16.40
CA GLU A 482 -0.28 9.07 17.20
C GLU A 482 1.03 9.07 16.40
N LEU A 483 1.37 7.95 15.77
CA LEU A 483 2.52 7.85 14.87
C LEU A 483 2.43 8.88 13.73
N ALA A 484 1.27 9.05 13.11
CA ALA A 484 1.09 10.02 12.03
C ALA A 484 1.34 11.46 12.51
N PHE A 485 0.92 11.82 13.73
CA PHE A 485 1.22 13.13 14.32
C PHE A 485 2.71 13.36 14.55
N LEU A 486 3.40 12.35 15.09
CA LEU A 486 4.85 12.43 15.32
C LEU A 486 5.63 12.54 14.01
N VAL A 487 5.25 11.77 13.00
CA VAL A 487 5.87 11.86 11.66
C VAL A 487 5.59 13.21 11.00
N ALA A 488 4.38 13.75 11.15
CA ALA A 488 4.05 15.09 10.64
C ALA A 488 4.88 16.19 11.30
N GLU A 489 5.18 16.08 12.60
CA GLU A 489 6.08 16.99 13.31
C GLU A 489 7.53 16.90 12.77
N MET A 490 8.02 15.68 12.48
CA MET A 490 9.36 15.46 11.88
C MET A 490 9.44 16.05 10.47
N LEU A 491 8.39 15.85 9.64
CA LEU A 491 8.31 16.43 8.29
C LEU A 491 8.26 17.97 8.31
N GLY A 492 7.59 18.57 9.28
CA GLY A 492 7.53 20.03 9.43
C GLY A 492 8.84 20.69 9.92
N GLN A 493 9.81 19.88 10.37
CA GLN A 493 11.12 20.33 10.84
C GLN A 493 12.23 20.08 9.80
N ALA A 494 11.98 19.23 8.80
CA ALA A 494 12.90 18.92 7.71
C ALA A 494 12.77 19.91 6.56
#